data_b84b760979cdb4a547ab31031b4e97dc
#
_entry.id   b84b760979cdb4a547ab31031b4e97dc
#
_cell.length_a   1.000
_cell.length_b   1.000
_cell.length_c   1.000
_cell.angle_alpha   90.00
_cell.angle_beta   90.00
_cell.angle_gamma   90.00
#
_symmetry.space_group_name_H-M   'P 1'
#
loop_
_entity.id
_entity.type
_entity.pdbx_description
1 polymer ?
#
loop_
_entity_poly.entity_id
_entity_poly.type
_entity_poly.pdbx_seq_one_letter_code
_entity_poly.pdbx_strand_id
1 'polypeptide(L)'
;MSSVLSNQDIVIVAAKRTPMGGFQGALSSVSSPKLAATAIKGVIAQTQIAGEQVDEVLMGCVLPAGLGQAPARQAALGAELPLSVGATTVNKVCGSGMKTVMLAHDLIKAGSANVVVAGGMESMSLAPYLLDKARGGMRMGHGKVMDHMFLDGLEDAYTGGAMGTFAQNTANDFKLTREQMDSFALSSLEKANAAINSGAFSDEITPVTVSNRRGDIVVDTDEQPGNARPDKIPTLRPAFAKDGTITAANSSSISDGAAALMLMSREQASELGLDVLATIKGHTTHAQEPSMFTTAPVGAMNKLLEKVNWSKDEVDLYEINEAFAMVTMLAISELGLDTAKVNVNGGACALGHPIGCSGARLLVTLIYALKARGLKRGVASLCIGGGEATAMAIEI
;
A
#
# COMPACT_ATOMS: atom_id res chain seq x y z
N MET A 1 -13.10 -22.57 -21.78
CA MET A 1 -13.39 -23.55 -20.69
C MET A 1 -13.75 -22.71 -19.47
N SER A 2 -14.98 -22.83 -18.95
CA SER A 2 -15.37 -22.12 -17.74
C SER A 2 -14.47 -22.63 -16.61
N SER A 3 -13.74 -21.73 -15.92
CA SER A 3 -13.00 -22.09 -14.71
C SER A 3 -14.01 -22.58 -13.68
N VAL A 4 -13.99 -23.88 -13.41
CA VAL A 4 -14.74 -24.45 -12.28
C VAL A 4 -14.17 -23.78 -11.04
N LEU A 5 -14.98 -22.96 -10.35
CA LEU A 5 -14.61 -22.36 -9.07
C LEU A 5 -14.33 -23.50 -8.09
N SER A 6 -13.11 -23.59 -7.59
CA SER A 6 -12.74 -24.60 -6.61
C SER A 6 -13.18 -24.13 -5.22
N ASN A 7 -13.81 -25.01 -4.43
CA ASN A 7 -14.15 -24.73 -3.03
C ASN A 7 -12.91 -24.35 -2.21
N GLN A 8 -11.71 -24.70 -2.68
CA GLN A 8 -10.41 -24.37 -2.07
C GLN A 8 -9.81 -23.04 -2.57
N ASP A 9 -10.50 -22.30 -3.46
CA ASP A 9 -10.05 -20.97 -3.84
C ASP A 9 -10.04 -20.05 -2.62
N ILE A 10 -8.99 -19.27 -2.48
CA ILE A 10 -8.91 -18.26 -1.40
C ILE A 10 -9.53 -16.98 -1.91
N VAL A 11 -10.48 -16.47 -1.13
CA VAL A 11 -11.29 -15.31 -1.49
C VAL A 11 -11.13 -14.17 -0.47
N ILE A 12 -11.36 -12.97 -0.96
CA ILE A 12 -11.46 -11.75 -0.16
C ILE A 12 -12.96 -11.47 0.00
N VAL A 13 -13.44 -11.39 1.24
CA VAL A 13 -14.86 -11.16 1.55
C VAL A 13 -15.11 -9.75 2.10
N ALA A 14 -14.09 -9.06 2.55
CA ALA A 14 -14.15 -7.66 2.95
C ALA A 14 -12.83 -6.94 2.67
N ALA A 15 -12.91 -5.65 2.37
CA ALA A 15 -11.76 -4.82 2.07
C ALA A 15 -12.05 -3.37 2.47
N LYS A 16 -11.25 -2.79 3.36
CA LYS A 16 -11.40 -1.41 3.85
C LYS A 16 -10.05 -0.75 4.03
N ARG A 17 -10.05 0.58 3.95
CA ARG A 17 -8.89 1.42 4.27
C ARG A 17 -9.31 2.68 5.04
N THR A 18 -8.39 3.28 5.71
CA THR A 18 -8.55 4.66 6.18
C THR A 18 -8.40 5.63 4.99
N PRO A 19 -8.84 6.89 5.11
CA PRO A 19 -8.31 7.93 4.25
C PRO A 19 -6.78 7.98 4.39
N MET A 20 -6.08 8.46 3.35
CA MET A 20 -4.64 8.71 3.38
C MET A 20 -4.38 10.13 3.86
N GLY A 21 -3.65 10.25 4.98
CA GLY A 21 -3.21 11.53 5.54
C GLY A 21 -1.88 11.97 4.94
N GLY A 22 -1.68 13.27 4.80
CA GLY A 22 -0.40 13.85 4.43
C GLY A 22 0.58 13.90 5.59
N PHE A 23 1.87 14.13 5.28
CA PHE A 23 2.90 14.30 6.30
C PHE A 23 2.58 15.48 7.22
N GLN A 24 2.54 15.22 8.53
CA GLN A 24 2.12 16.19 9.55
C GLN A 24 0.72 16.78 9.31
N GLY A 25 -0.13 16.06 8.59
CA GLY A 25 -1.49 16.44 8.24
C GLY A 25 -2.56 15.95 9.21
N ALA A 26 -3.76 15.71 8.68
CA ALA A 26 -4.97 15.40 9.44
C ALA A 26 -4.84 14.14 10.34
N LEU A 27 -4.05 13.15 9.93
CA LEU A 27 -3.85 11.90 10.67
C LEU A 27 -2.56 11.88 11.51
N SER A 28 -1.78 12.96 11.53
CA SER A 28 -0.43 13.00 12.13
C SER A 28 -0.35 12.67 13.62
N SER A 29 -1.44 12.74 14.37
CA SER A 29 -1.51 12.37 15.78
C SER A 29 -1.99 10.95 16.03
N VAL A 30 -2.33 10.18 14.98
CA VAL A 30 -2.88 8.83 15.09
C VAL A 30 -1.79 7.80 14.81
N SER A 31 -1.52 6.93 15.78
CA SER A 31 -0.49 5.90 15.62
C SER A 31 -0.89 4.83 14.61
N SER A 32 0.11 4.19 13.95
CA SER A 32 -0.12 3.11 13.00
C SER A 32 -1.07 2.02 13.52
N PRO A 33 -0.93 1.51 14.77
CA PRO A 33 -1.89 0.52 15.29
C PRO A 33 -3.32 1.03 15.42
N LYS A 34 -3.53 2.32 15.72
CA LYS A 34 -4.87 2.91 15.79
C LYS A 34 -5.50 3.07 14.40
N LEU A 35 -4.72 3.46 13.40
CA LEU A 35 -5.16 3.50 12.00
C LEU A 35 -5.56 2.10 11.54
N ALA A 36 -4.74 1.09 11.82
CA ALA A 36 -5.03 -0.30 11.49
C ALA A 36 -6.29 -0.81 12.22
N ALA A 37 -6.46 -0.49 13.50
CA ALA A 37 -7.66 -0.85 14.25
C ALA A 37 -8.94 -0.32 13.57
N THR A 38 -8.89 0.92 13.02
CA THR A 38 -10.01 1.49 12.27
C THR A 38 -10.30 0.69 10.99
N ALA A 39 -9.28 0.34 10.21
CA ALA A 39 -9.46 -0.46 8.99
C ALA A 39 -9.99 -1.87 9.31
N ILE A 40 -9.47 -2.52 10.37
CA ILE A 40 -9.94 -3.83 10.84
C ILE A 40 -11.40 -3.77 11.31
N LYS A 41 -11.78 -2.76 12.11
CA LYS A 41 -13.18 -2.53 12.49
C LYS A 41 -14.10 -2.40 11.27
N GLY A 42 -13.64 -1.68 10.25
CA GLY A 42 -14.37 -1.55 8.99
C GLY A 42 -14.59 -2.89 8.27
N VAL A 43 -13.59 -3.76 8.27
CA VAL A 43 -13.67 -5.11 7.67
C VAL A 43 -14.61 -6.01 8.47
N ILE A 44 -14.54 -5.98 9.81
CA ILE A 44 -15.47 -6.74 10.69
C ILE A 44 -16.90 -6.23 10.52
N ALA A 45 -17.11 -4.92 10.49
CA ALA A 45 -18.42 -4.32 10.27
C ALA A 45 -19.02 -4.67 8.90
N GLN A 46 -18.19 -4.81 7.87
CA GLN A 46 -18.63 -5.19 6.53
C GLN A 46 -19.13 -6.63 6.47
N THR A 47 -18.48 -7.55 7.17
CA THR A 47 -18.83 -8.99 7.17
C THR A 47 -19.83 -9.36 8.26
N GLN A 48 -19.87 -8.61 9.35
CA GLN A 48 -20.66 -8.89 10.56
C GLN A 48 -20.37 -10.25 11.19
N ILE A 49 -19.22 -10.86 10.91
CA ILE A 49 -18.81 -12.10 11.58
C ILE A 49 -18.43 -11.83 13.03
N ALA A 50 -18.59 -12.83 13.88
CA ALA A 50 -18.10 -12.76 15.25
C ALA A 50 -16.56 -12.72 15.27
N GLY A 51 -15.98 -11.89 16.13
CA GLY A 51 -14.54 -11.76 16.24
C GLY A 51 -13.81 -13.07 16.56
N GLU A 52 -14.48 -13.99 17.23
CA GLU A 52 -14.00 -15.33 17.57
C GLU A 52 -13.75 -16.22 16.34
N GLN A 53 -14.31 -15.86 15.21
CA GLN A 53 -14.09 -16.58 13.93
C GLN A 53 -12.79 -16.17 13.24
N VAL A 54 -12.15 -15.10 13.68
CA VAL A 54 -10.85 -14.66 13.15
C VAL A 54 -9.74 -15.45 13.86
N ASP A 55 -8.94 -16.18 13.09
CA ASP A 55 -7.81 -16.94 13.62
C ASP A 55 -6.58 -16.05 13.82
N GLU A 56 -6.27 -15.19 12.84
CA GLU A 56 -5.04 -14.38 12.87
C GLU A 56 -5.21 -13.02 12.18
N VAL A 57 -4.44 -12.04 12.66
CA VAL A 57 -4.28 -10.71 12.08
C VAL A 57 -2.84 -10.52 11.62
N LEU A 58 -2.62 -10.28 10.33
CA LEU A 58 -1.31 -10.00 9.74
C LEU A 58 -1.26 -8.54 9.30
N MET A 59 -0.41 -7.72 9.92
CA MET A 59 -0.29 -6.31 9.55
C MET A 59 1.14 -5.95 9.16
N GLY A 60 1.27 -5.37 7.96
CA GLY A 60 2.50 -4.74 7.51
C GLY A 60 2.78 -3.45 8.29
N CYS A 61 4.03 -3.28 8.75
CA CYS A 61 4.51 -2.03 9.37
C CYS A 61 6.01 -1.94 9.19
N VAL A 62 6.50 -0.84 8.66
CA VAL A 62 7.92 -0.63 8.35
C VAL A 62 8.62 0.16 9.45
N LEU A 63 7.91 1.09 10.07
CA LEU A 63 8.45 2.05 11.04
C LEU A 63 7.90 1.79 12.45
N PRO A 64 8.26 0.65 13.08
CA PRO A 64 7.68 0.25 14.36
C PRO A 64 8.33 0.89 15.58
N ALA A 65 9.43 1.64 15.43
CA ALA A 65 10.10 2.25 16.56
C ALA A 65 9.16 3.21 17.30
N GLY A 66 9.13 3.11 18.63
CA GLY A 66 8.27 3.95 19.48
C GLY A 66 6.80 3.51 19.56
N LEU A 67 6.34 2.54 18.77
CA LEU A 67 4.95 2.05 18.81
C LEU A 67 4.66 1.10 19.98
N GLY A 68 5.68 0.62 20.69
CA GLY A 68 5.57 -0.41 21.72
C GLY A 68 5.62 -1.83 21.12
N GLN A 69 5.31 -2.83 21.95
CA GLN A 69 5.38 -4.23 21.52
C GLN A 69 4.26 -4.58 20.55
N ALA A 70 4.60 -5.41 19.55
CA ALA A 70 3.65 -6.10 18.68
C ALA A 70 2.56 -5.18 18.07
N PRO A 71 2.90 -4.26 17.17
CA PRO A 71 1.95 -3.30 16.60
C PRO A 71 0.69 -3.94 15.99
N ALA A 72 0.81 -5.09 15.31
CA ALA A 72 -0.35 -5.83 14.79
C ALA A 72 -1.27 -6.33 15.91
N ARG A 73 -0.71 -6.75 17.05
CA ARG A 73 -1.51 -7.16 18.23
C ARG A 73 -2.24 -5.97 18.82
N GLN A 74 -1.60 -4.82 18.92
CA GLN A 74 -2.25 -3.59 19.35
C GLN A 74 -3.41 -3.21 18.43
N ALA A 75 -3.24 -3.37 17.11
CA ALA A 75 -4.29 -3.13 16.13
C ALA A 75 -5.48 -4.08 16.29
N ALA A 76 -5.22 -5.38 16.45
CA ALA A 76 -6.25 -6.39 16.66
C ALA A 76 -7.08 -6.10 17.93
N LEU A 77 -6.43 -5.83 19.06
CA LEU A 77 -7.10 -5.49 20.31
C LEU A 77 -7.79 -4.13 20.25
N GLY A 78 -7.19 -3.14 19.58
CA GLY A 78 -7.81 -1.85 19.31
C GLY A 78 -9.04 -1.94 18.42
N ALA A 79 -9.12 -2.98 17.60
CA ALA A 79 -10.30 -3.33 16.81
C ALA A 79 -11.33 -4.17 17.59
N GLU A 80 -11.11 -4.39 18.88
CA GLU A 80 -11.99 -5.15 19.79
C GLU A 80 -12.11 -6.64 19.42
N LEU A 81 -11.11 -7.18 18.70
CA LEU A 81 -11.05 -8.62 18.49
C LEU A 81 -10.70 -9.35 19.79
N PRO A 82 -11.19 -10.60 19.95
CA PRO A 82 -10.94 -11.41 21.15
C PRO A 82 -9.46 -11.62 21.45
N LEU A 83 -9.15 -11.85 22.72
CA LEU A 83 -7.78 -12.14 23.17
C LEU A 83 -7.19 -13.43 22.57
N SER A 84 -8.04 -14.33 22.08
CA SER A 84 -7.65 -15.58 21.43
C SER A 84 -7.07 -15.40 20.03
N VAL A 85 -7.37 -14.27 19.34
CA VAL A 85 -6.89 -14.01 17.97
C VAL A 85 -5.38 -13.80 17.97
N GLY A 86 -4.64 -14.56 17.19
CA GLY A 86 -3.20 -14.34 16.95
C GLY A 86 -2.94 -13.03 16.18
N ALA A 87 -1.73 -12.49 16.31
CA ALA A 87 -1.38 -11.30 15.51
C ALA A 87 0.12 -11.23 15.22
N THR A 88 0.48 -10.97 13.96
CA THR A 88 1.86 -10.90 13.49
C THR A 88 2.12 -9.59 12.72
N THR A 89 3.20 -8.91 13.07
CA THR A 89 3.68 -7.73 12.33
C THR A 89 4.72 -8.15 11.32
N VAL A 90 4.57 -7.71 10.06
CA VAL A 90 5.44 -8.07 8.93
C VAL A 90 6.11 -6.83 8.37
N ASN A 91 7.41 -6.89 8.10
CA ASN A 91 8.14 -5.87 7.38
C ASN A 91 8.74 -6.44 6.08
N LYS A 92 8.32 -5.91 4.96
CA LYS A 92 8.89 -6.06 3.62
C LYS A 92 8.94 -4.69 2.93
N VAL A 93 9.37 -3.67 3.65
CA VAL A 93 9.39 -2.28 3.20
C VAL A 93 8.06 -1.90 2.53
N CYS A 94 8.05 -1.25 1.37
CA CYS A 94 6.83 -0.83 0.65
C CYS A 94 5.85 -2.00 0.37
N GLY A 95 6.36 -3.23 0.25
CA GLY A 95 5.58 -4.43 -0.03
C GLY A 95 4.88 -5.06 1.18
N SER A 96 5.08 -4.53 2.39
CA SER A 96 4.61 -5.15 3.64
C SER A 96 3.11 -5.48 3.62
N GLY A 97 2.26 -4.53 3.23
CA GLY A 97 0.82 -4.71 3.20
C GLY A 97 0.34 -5.75 2.17
N MET A 98 0.97 -5.85 1.01
CA MET A 98 0.65 -6.92 0.04
C MET A 98 1.22 -8.25 0.52
N LYS A 99 2.41 -8.25 1.14
CA LYS A 99 3.03 -9.48 1.66
C LYS A 99 2.17 -10.13 2.74
N THR A 100 1.50 -9.38 3.59
CA THR A 100 0.57 -9.95 4.58
C THR A 100 -0.60 -10.65 3.92
N VAL A 101 -1.16 -10.09 2.83
CA VAL A 101 -2.23 -10.73 2.06
C VAL A 101 -1.74 -12.01 1.36
N MET A 102 -0.50 -12.01 0.83
CA MET A 102 0.13 -13.21 0.26
C MET A 102 0.31 -14.29 1.33
N LEU A 103 0.78 -13.93 2.53
CA LEU A 103 0.96 -14.86 3.65
C LEU A 103 -0.38 -15.40 4.13
N ALA A 104 -1.42 -14.57 4.24
CA ALA A 104 -2.76 -15.00 4.61
C ALA A 104 -3.31 -16.03 3.62
N HIS A 105 -3.17 -15.76 2.30
CA HIS A 105 -3.52 -16.72 1.26
C HIS A 105 -2.81 -18.08 1.48
N ASP A 106 -1.50 -18.04 1.70
CA ASP A 106 -0.70 -19.27 1.85
C ASP A 106 -1.02 -20.03 3.16
N LEU A 107 -1.28 -19.31 4.27
CA LEU A 107 -1.69 -19.92 5.55
C LEU A 107 -3.04 -20.63 5.44
N ILE A 108 -4.02 -19.99 4.80
CA ILE A 108 -5.34 -20.61 4.59
C ILE A 108 -5.20 -21.79 3.64
N LYS A 109 -4.44 -21.65 2.56
CA LYS A 109 -4.18 -22.74 1.61
C LYS A 109 -3.48 -23.95 2.24
N ALA A 110 -2.61 -23.70 3.22
CA ALA A 110 -1.93 -24.75 4.00
C ALA A 110 -2.79 -25.36 5.13
N GLY A 111 -3.97 -24.80 5.40
CA GLY A 111 -4.85 -25.25 6.50
C GLY A 111 -4.36 -24.84 7.88
N SER A 112 -3.46 -23.85 7.97
CA SER A 112 -2.96 -23.33 9.26
C SER A 112 -3.89 -22.28 9.89
N ALA A 113 -4.78 -21.67 9.11
CA ALA A 113 -5.82 -20.74 9.53
C ALA A 113 -7.01 -20.86 8.57
N ASN A 114 -8.21 -20.48 9.02
CA ASN A 114 -9.43 -20.49 8.21
C ASN A 114 -9.84 -19.07 7.82
N VAL A 115 -9.79 -18.13 8.77
CA VAL A 115 -10.15 -16.72 8.57
C VAL A 115 -9.02 -15.84 9.02
N VAL A 116 -8.46 -15.06 8.10
CA VAL A 116 -7.33 -14.17 8.36
C VAL A 116 -7.67 -12.75 7.94
N VAL A 117 -7.41 -11.79 8.83
CA VAL A 117 -7.41 -10.37 8.48
C VAL A 117 -5.97 -9.97 8.16
N ALA A 118 -5.74 -9.52 6.94
CA ALA A 118 -4.41 -9.13 6.47
C ALA A 118 -4.42 -7.70 5.93
N GLY A 119 -3.36 -6.97 6.16
CA GLY A 119 -3.28 -5.59 5.70
C GLY A 119 -1.96 -4.91 6.02
N GLY A 120 -2.01 -3.60 6.11
CA GLY A 120 -0.84 -2.81 6.46
C GLY A 120 -1.21 -1.47 7.06
N MET A 121 -0.27 -0.89 7.77
CA MET A 121 -0.41 0.36 8.50
C MET A 121 0.91 1.12 8.50
N GLU A 122 0.83 2.43 8.43
CA GLU A 122 1.98 3.29 8.66
C GLU A 122 1.53 4.66 9.17
N SER A 123 2.25 5.21 10.12
CA SER A 123 2.21 6.61 10.48
C SER A 123 3.63 7.16 10.36
N MET A 124 3.95 7.65 9.16
CA MET A 124 5.28 8.21 8.90
C MET A 124 5.48 9.54 9.64
N SER A 125 4.37 10.24 9.92
CA SER A 125 4.37 11.46 10.73
C SER A 125 4.82 11.25 12.17
N LEU A 126 4.63 10.06 12.75
CA LEU A 126 5.01 9.71 14.11
C LEU A 126 6.31 8.90 14.21
N ALA A 127 7.00 8.67 13.10
CA ALA A 127 8.30 8.01 13.12
C ALA A 127 9.29 8.81 13.97
N PRO A 128 9.91 8.21 15.02
CA PRO A 128 10.76 8.94 15.94
C PRO A 128 12.17 9.16 15.38
N TYR A 129 12.92 10.01 16.03
CA TYR A 129 14.36 10.10 15.84
C TYR A 129 15.09 9.12 16.76
N LEU A 130 16.21 8.58 16.30
CA LEU A 130 16.99 7.52 16.95
C LEU A 130 18.35 8.02 17.43
N LEU A 131 18.80 7.49 18.56
CA LEU A 131 20.14 7.68 19.13
C LEU A 131 20.83 6.31 19.25
N ASP A 132 21.59 5.89 18.24
CA ASP A 132 22.23 4.58 18.14
C ASP A 132 23.21 4.28 19.28
N LYS A 133 23.98 5.28 19.70
CA LYS A 133 25.02 5.16 20.73
C LYS A 133 24.56 5.42 22.16
N ALA A 134 23.27 5.78 22.37
CA ALA A 134 22.75 6.13 23.68
C ALA A 134 22.91 5.02 24.72
N ARG A 135 22.65 3.75 24.32
CA ARG A 135 22.79 2.57 25.19
C ARG A 135 24.24 2.38 25.72
N GLY A 136 25.23 2.70 24.91
CA GLY A 136 26.65 2.67 25.31
C GLY A 136 27.13 3.90 26.08
N GLY A 137 26.22 4.88 26.33
CA GLY A 137 26.49 6.08 27.16
C GLY A 137 27.05 7.28 26.39
N MET A 138 27.13 7.26 25.06
CA MET A 138 27.63 8.38 24.22
C MET A 138 28.91 9.03 24.79
N ARG A 139 29.86 8.23 25.25
CA ARG A 139 30.92 8.54 26.24
C ARG A 139 31.76 9.78 25.96
N MET A 140 32.11 10.08 24.71
CA MET A 140 32.94 11.25 24.35
C MET A 140 32.70 11.65 22.89
N GLY A 141 32.69 12.95 22.61
CA GLY A 141 32.46 13.51 21.27
C GLY A 141 30.98 13.72 20.95
N HIS A 142 30.72 14.19 19.73
CA HIS A 142 29.37 14.45 19.26
C HIS A 142 28.63 13.16 18.92
N GLY A 143 27.31 13.08 19.22
CA GLY A 143 26.37 12.05 18.73
C GLY A 143 25.62 12.50 17.49
N LYS A 144 25.06 11.55 16.75
CA LYS A 144 24.11 11.80 15.65
C LYS A 144 22.70 11.47 16.12
N VAL A 145 21.73 12.25 15.67
CA VAL A 145 20.31 11.94 15.76
C VAL A 145 19.87 11.51 14.35
N MET A 146 19.34 10.30 14.21
CA MET A 146 18.96 9.73 12.92
C MET A 146 17.44 9.69 12.83
N ASP A 147 16.89 10.10 11.69
CA ASP A 147 15.47 9.98 11.40
C ASP A 147 15.15 8.53 11.08
N HIS A 148 14.28 7.88 11.89
CA HIS A 148 13.87 6.50 11.67
C HIS A 148 13.18 6.31 10.31
N MET A 149 12.40 7.29 9.87
CA MET A 149 11.70 7.23 8.58
C MET A 149 12.69 7.16 7.41
N PHE A 150 13.77 7.95 7.45
CA PHE A 150 14.81 7.89 6.43
C PHE A 150 15.65 6.63 6.57
N LEU A 151 16.21 6.38 7.74
CA LEU A 151 17.15 5.27 7.96
C LEU A 151 16.58 3.89 7.60
N ASP A 152 15.34 3.62 8.02
CA ASP A 152 14.74 2.29 7.88
C ASP A 152 13.69 2.20 6.75
N GLY A 153 13.30 3.32 6.15
CA GLY A 153 12.27 3.37 5.13
C GLY A 153 12.66 3.98 3.79
N LEU A 154 13.46 5.05 3.77
CA LEU A 154 13.69 5.87 2.57
C LEU A 154 15.16 5.95 2.12
N GLU A 155 16.09 5.34 2.84
CA GLU A 155 17.50 5.22 2.48
C GLU A 155 17.85 3.78 2.13
N ASP A 156 18.78 3.64 1.18
CA ASP A 156 19.35 2.35 0.83
C ASP A 156 20.34 1.88 1.90
N ALA A 157 20.14 0.69 2.42
CA ALA A 157 20.95 0.13 3.50
C ALA A 157 22.42 -0.11 3.13
N TYR A 158 22.74 -0.23 1.84
CA TYR A 158 24.08 -0.55 1.36
C TYR A 158 24.92 0.69 1.07
N THR A 159 24.31 1.75 0.55
CA THR A 159 24.99 2.96 0.12
C THR A 159 24.65 4.18 0.98
N GLY A 160 23.57 4.14 1.77
CA GLY A 160 23.02 5.30 2.49
C GLY A 160 22.41 6.34 1.56
N GLY A 161 22.22 6.02 0.28
CA GLY A 161 21.59 6.90 -0.69
C GLY A 161 20.06 6.91 -0.55
N ALA A 162 19.44 8.09 -0.73
CA ALA A 162 17.99 8.16 -0.73
C ALA A 162 17.39 7.39 -1.92
N MET A 163 16.23 6.73 -1.73
CA MET A 163 15.52 6.01 -2.79
C MET A 163 15.27 6.87 -4.03
N GLY A 164 15.01 8.17 -3.83
CA GLY A 164 14.83 9.11 -4.94
C GLY A 164 16.09 9.35 -5.77
N THR A 165 17.27 9.14 -5.23
CA THR A 165 18.54 9.21 -6.02
C THR A 165 18.60 8.07 -7.03
N PHE A 166 18.24 6.85 -6.64
CA PHE A 166 18.16 5.73 -7.57
C PHE A 166 17.07 5.93 -8.61
N ALA A 167 15.90 6.44 -8.19
CA ALA A 167 14.84 6.79 -9.14
C ALA A 167 15.31 7.85 -10.15
N GLN A 168 16.08 8.87 -9.72
CA GLN A 168 16.66 9.86 -10.64
C GLN A 168 17.64 9.23 -11.62
N ASN A 169 18.50 8.32 -11.16
CA ASN A 169 19.44 7.62 -12.04
C ASN A 169 18.68 6.79 -13.08
N THR A 170 17.68 6.02 -12.65
CA THR A 170 16.84 5.24 -13.58
C THR A 170 16.10 6.15 -14.56
N ALA A 171 15.56 7.28 -14.12
CA ALA A 171 14.89 8.24 -15.01
C ALA A 171 15.86 8.78 -16.09
N ASN A 172 17.13 9.02 -15.72
CA ASN A 172 18.17 9.44 -16.67
C ASN A 172 18.51 8.33 -17.69
N ASP A 173 18.67 7.08 -17.22
CA ASP A 173 18.99 5.93 -18.06
C ASP A 173 17.90 5.66 -19.10
N PHE A 174 16.63 5.78 -18.70
CA PHE A 174 15.47 5.64 -19.58
C PHE A 174 15.08 6.96 -20.29
N LYS A 175 15.84 8.03 -20.09
CA LYS A 175 15.63 9.35 -20.73
C LYS A 175 14.23 9.93 -20.51
N LEU A 176 13.66 9.70 -19.34
CA LEU A 176 12.37 10.26 -18.97
C LEU A 176 12.51 11.75 -18.65
N THR A 177 11.73 12.58 -19.34
CA THR A 177 11.81 14.02 -19.15
C THR A 177 10.98 14.48 -17.94
N ARG A 178 11.27 15.65 -17.44
CA ARG A 178 10.52 16.32 -16.38
C ARG A 178 9.05 16.49 -16.79
N GLU A 179 8.79 16.94 -17.99
CA GLU A 179 7.46 17.20 -18.52
C GLU A 179 6.62 15.92 -18.59
N GLN A 180 7.22 14.80 -19.00
CA GLN A 180 6.54 13.50 -19.03
C GLN A 180 6.10 13.07 -17.63
N MET A 181 6.99 13.17 -16.63
CA MET A 181 6.70 12.79 -15.26
C MET A 181 5.71 13.72 -14.58
N ASP A 182 5.81 15.03 -14.82
CA ASP A 182 4.85 16.00 -14.30
C ASP A 182 3.46 15.81 -14.94
N SER A 183 3.38 15.52 -16.24
CA SER A 183 2.11 15.20 -16.91
C SER A 183 1.47 13.93 -16.34
N PHE A 184 2.27 12.92 -16.03
CA PHE A 184 1.79 11.70 -15.38
C PHE A 184 1.22 12.01 -13.99
N ALA A 185 1.95 12.77 -13.17
CA ALA A 185 1.53 13.17 -11.83
C ALA A 185 0.24 14.01 -11.84
N LEU A 186 0.13 14.93 -12.81
CA LEU A 186 -1.09 15.72 -13.02
C LEU A 186 -2.28 14.82 -13.39
N SER A 187 -2.08 13.85 -14.28
CA SER A 187 -3.12 12.87 -14.64
C SER A 187 -3.55 12.02 -13.43
N SER A 188 -2.59 11.58 -12.60
CA SER A 188 -2.89 10.88 -11.34
C SER A 188 -3.74 11.74 -10.41
N LEU A 189 -3.38 13.02 -10.26
CA LEU A 189 -4.12 13.98 -9.44
C LEU A 189 -5.55 14.23 -9.97
N GLU A 190 -5.71 14.40 -11.27
CA GLU A 190 -7.01 14.58 -11.91
C GLU A 190 -7.92 13.37 -11.68
N LYS A 191 -7.39 12.14 -11.86
CA LYS A 191 -8.11 10.89 -11.60
C LYS A 191 -8.51 10.78 -10.12
N ALA A 192 -7.60 11.10 -9.19
CA ALA A 192 -7.89 11.06 -7.75
C ALA A 192 -8.98 12.05 -7.35
N ASN A 193 -8.92 13.29 -7.83
CA ASN A 193 -9.95 14.29 -7.59
C ASN A 193 -11.29 13.88 -8.20
N ALA A 194 -11.30 13.32 -9.41
CA ALA A 194 -12.53 12.82 -10.03
C ALA A 194 -13.13 11.65 -9.22
N ALA A 195 -12.30 10.73 -8.71
CA ALA A 195 -12.74 9.62 -7.87
C ALA A 195 -13.33 10.12 -6.53
N ILE A 196 -12.68 11.08 -5.87
CA ILE A 196 -13.18 11.71 -4.63
C ILE A 196 -14.54 12.39 -4.91
N ASN A 197 -14.61 13.22 -5.92
CA ASN A 197 -15.81 14.01 -6.23
C ASN A 197 -17.00 13.15 -6.67
N SER A 198 -16.76 12.01 -7.30
CA SER A 198 -17.79 11.04 -7.69
C SER A 198 -18.19 10.07 -6.58
N GLY A 199 -17.51 10.08 -5.42
CA GLY A 199 -17.72 9.13 -4.34
C GLY A 199 -17.19 7.72 -4.63
N ALA A 200 -16.27 7.55 -5.58
CA ALA A 200 -15.72 6.24 -5.95
C ALA A 200 -14.97 5.56 -4.80
N PHE A 201 -14.51 6.29 -3.80
CA PHE A 201 -13.84 5.76 -2.61
C PHE A 201 -14.77 5.53 -1.42
N SER A 202 -16.06 5.87 -1.51
CA SER A 202 -16.98 5.81 -0.36
C SER A 202 -17.14 4.39 0.22
N ASP A 203 -17.14 3.37 -0.63
CA ASP A 203 -17.28 1.98 -0.21
C ASP A 203 -16.00 1.40 0.40
N GLU A 204 -14.84 1.96 0.10
CA GLU A 204 -13.56 1.45 0.60
C GLU A 204 -13.06 2.17 1.85
N ILE A 205 -13.46 3.43 2.09
CA ILE A 205 -12.98 4.25 3.20
C ILE A 205 -13.77 3.96 4.48
N THR A 206 -13.06 3.72 5.57
CA THR A 206 -13.55 3.75 6.94
C THR A 206 -13.05 5.04 7.59
N PRO A 207 -13.94 5.97 8.00
CA PRO A 207 -13.53 7.24 8.60
C PRO A 207 -12.70 7.06 9.88
N VAL A 208 -11.75 7.95 10.09
CA VAL A 208 -10.90 8.00 11.28
C VAL A 208 -11.35 9.15 12.18
N THR A 209 -11.67 8.85 13.43
CA THR A 209 -11.91 9.89 14.43
C THR A 209 -10.59 10.31 15.08
N VAL A 210 -10.23 11.57 14.91
CA VAL A 210 -9.04 12.17 15.50
C VAL A 210 -9.46 13.04 16.68
N SER A 211 -9.13 12.58 17.89
CA SER A 211 -9.45 13.32 19.12
C SER A 211 -8.41 14.40 19.38
N ASN A 212 -8.85 15.60 19.65
CA ASN A 212 -8.01 16.71 20.08
C ASN A 212 -8.67 17.53 21.20
N ARG A 213 -7.95 18.51 21.74
CA ARG A 213 -8.44 19.33 22.88
C ARG A 213 -9.69 20.16 22.54
N ARG A 214 -10.01 20.39 21.26
CA ARG A 214 -11.15 21.20 20.82
C ARG A 214 -12.36 20.34 20.44
N GLY A 215 -12.26 19.02 20.57
CA GLY A 215 -13.28 18.03 20.19
C GLY A 215 -12.77 17.09 19.09
N ASP A 216 -13.56 16.09 18.80
CA ASP A 216 -13.24 15.08 17.79
C ASP A 216 -13.47 15.62 16.38
N ILE A 217 -12.55 15.26 15.48
CA ILE A 217 -12.64 15.56 14.05
C ILE A 217 -12.73 14.21 13.32
N VAL A 218 -13.71 14.06 12.44
CA VAL A 218 -13.84 12.90 11.57
C VAL A 218 -13.11 13.18 10.26
N VAL A 219 -12.12 12.38 9.92
CA VAL A 219 -11.40 12.39 8.66
C VAL A 219 -11.93 11.24 7.81
N ASP A 220 -12.55 11.54 6.68
CA ASP A 220 -13.23 10.58 5.79
C ASP A 220 -12.81 10.70 4.31
N THR A 221 -11.87 11.57 4.03
CA THR A 221 -11.43 11.87 2.66
C THR A 221 -9.90 11.90 2.59
N ASP A 222 -9.34 11.40 1.49
CA ASP A 222 -7.91 11.46 1.21
C ASP A 222 -7.45 12.91 1.15
N GLU A 223 -6.44 13.26 1.95
CA GLU A 223 -6.09 14.65 2.22
C GLU A 223 -5.31 15.33 1.08
N GLN A 224 -4.37 14.61 0.49
CA GLN A 224 -3.38 15.19 -0.42
C GLN A 224 -3.97 15.75 -1.73
N PRO A 225 -4.95 15.08 -2.40
CA PRO A 225 -5.50 15.61 -3.63
C PRO A 225 -6.16 16.98 -3.46
N GLY A 226 -6.84 17.21 -2.31
CA GLY A 226 -7.48 18.49 -1.99
C GLY A 226 -6.49 19.63 -1.68
N ASN A 227 -5.28 19.29 -1.25
CA ASN A 227 -4.22 20.23 -0.91
C ASN A 227 -3.26 20.53 -2.07
N ALA A 228 -3.34 19.77 -3.17
CA ALA A 228 -2.45 19.90 -4.30
C ALA A 228 -2.60 21.25 -5.02
N ARG A 229 -1.49 21.72 -5.60
CA ARG A 229 -1.45 22.95 -6.39
C ARG A 229 -0.91 22.66 -7.80
N PRO A 230 -1.78 22.25 -8.74
CA PRO A 230 -1.35 21.85 -10.08
C PRO A 230 -0.55 22.92 -10.81
N ASP A 231 -0.92 24.20 -10.63
CA ASP A 231 -0.26 25.37 -11.21
C ASP A 231 1.21 25.52 -10.78
N LYS A 232 1.59 24.95 -9.65
CA LYS A 232 2.96 25.01 -9.11
C LYS A 232 3.85 23.86 -9.56
N ILE A 233 3.28 22.75 -10.02
CA ILE A 233 4.04 21.53 -10.35
C ILE A 233 5.19 21.80 -11.33
N PRO A 234 5.00 22.52 -12.46
CA PRO A 234 6.09 22.79 -13.38
C PRO A 234 7.24 23.64 -12.81
N THR A 235 6.97 24.38 -11.73
CA THR A 235 7.95 25.29 -11.10
C THR A 235 8.69 24.69 -9.91
N LEU A 236 8.36 23.45 -9.52
CA LEU A 236 9.01 22.77 -8.40
C LEU A 236 10.48 22.48 -8.69
N ARG A 237 11.31 22.65 -7.67
CA ARG A 237 12.73 22.31 -7.77
C ARG A 237 12.92 20.80 -7.75
N PRO A 238 13.91 20.28 -8.50
CA PRO A 238 14.34 18.88 -8.38
C PRO A 238 14.72 18.55 -6.93
N ALA A 239 14.35 17.35 -6.48
CA ALA A 239 14.53 16.94 -5.08
C ALA A 239 15.84 16.17 -4.82
N PHE A 240 16.35 15.42 -5.81
CA PHE A 240 17.44 14.46 -5.62
C PHE A 240 18.72 14.74 -6.42
N ALA A 241 18.68 15.68 -7.36
CA ALA A 241 19.85 16.16 -8.11
C ALA A 241 19.62 17.61 -8.54
N LYS A 242 20.70 18.40 -8.64
CA LYS A 242 20.61 19.84 -8.97
C LYS A 242 19.87 20.09 -10.29
N ASP A 243 20.18 19.29 -11.30
CA ASP A 243 19.58 19.37 -12.64
C ASP A 243 18.69 18.12 -12.91
N GLY A 244 18.06 17.59 -11.84
CA GLY A 244 17.22 16.42 -11.91
C GLY A 244 15.83 16.70 -12.45
N THR A 245 15.09 15.64 -12.68
CA THR A 245 13.73 15.65 -13.22
C THR A 245 12.68 15.22 -12.19
N ILE A 246 13.11 14.57 -11.07
CA ILE A 246 12.22 14.13 -10.01
C ILE A 246 11.99 15.24 -8.99
N THR A 247 10.73 15.49 -8.66
CA THR A 247 10.26 16.51 -7.73
C THR A 247 9.32 15.94 -6.70
N ALA A 248 8.93 16.75 -5.71
CA ALA A 248 7.93 16.36 -4.72
C ALA A 248 6.55 16.02 -5.36
N ALA A 249 6.21 16.55 -6.53
CA ALA A 249 4.91 16.30 -7.16
C ALA A 249 4.89 15.03 -8.03
N ASN A 250 6.02 14.66 -8.64
CA ASN A 250 6.13 13.41 -9.42
C ASN A 250 6.77 12.27 -8.62
N SER A 251 6.80 12.43 -7.29
CA SER A 251 7.09 11.42 -6.28
C SER A 251 5.86 11.22 -5.41
N SER A 252 5.73 10.06 -4.80
CA SER A 252 4.71 9.87 -3.75
C SER A 252 5.03 10.70 -2.52
N SER A 253 4.00 11.22 -1.85
CA SER A 253 4.18 11.94 -0.59
C SER A 253 4.38 10.99 0.59
N ILE A 254 5.12 11.46 1.60
CA ILE A 254 5.16 10.87 2.94
C ILE A 254 3.75 10.94 3.52
N SER A 255 3.24 9.83 4.05
CA SER A 255 1.81 9.71 4.36
C SER A 255 1.53 8.81 5.55
N ASP A 256 0.31 8.94 6.08
CA ASP A 256 -0.23 8.14 7.17
C ASP A 256 -1.48 7.39 6.67
N GLY A 257 -1.63 6.11 7.03
CA GLY A 257 -2.81 5.36 6.62
C GLY A 257 -2.74 3.87 6.95
N ALA A 258 -3.87 3.19 6.82
CA ALA A 258 -3.98 1.75 6.98
C ALA A 258 -5.01 1.15 6.02
N ALA A 259 -4.83 -0.13 5.69
CA ALA A 259 -5.77 -0.91 4.91
C ALA A 259 -5.82 -2.34 5.45
N ALA A 260 -6.99 -2.97 5.38
CA ALA A 260 -7.23 -4.34 5.83
C ALA A 260 -8.17 -5.06 4.86
N LEU A 261 -7.92 -6.37 4.69
CA LEU A 261 -8.73 -7.28 3.89
C LEU A 261 -9.01 -8.53 4.74
N MET A 262 -10.18 -9.14 4.59
CA MET A 262 -10.50 -10.42 5.21
C MET A 262 -10.49 -11.52 4.17
N LEU A 263 -9.74 -12.57 4.46
CA LEU A 263 -9.51 -13.71 3.58
C LEU A 263 -9.99 -15.01 4.25
N MET A 264 -10.53 -15.90 3.43
CA MET A 264 -10.89 -17.26 3.81
C MET A 264 -11.00 -18.15 2.56
N SER A 265 -11.25 -19.45 2.74
CA SER A 265 -11.61 -20.30 1.61
C SER A 265 -13.00 -19.92 1.09
N ARG A 266 -13.27 -20.20 -0.19
CA ARG A 266 -14.62 -20.03 -0.78
C ARG A 266 -15.67 -20.87 -0.05
N GLU A 267 -15.30 -22.06 0.39
CA GLU A 267 -16.16 -22.93 1.17
C GLU A 267 -16.57 -22.25 2.51
N GLN A 268 -15.60 -21.75 3.25
CA GLN A 268 -15.84 -21.02 4.51
C GLN A 268 -16.71 -19.77 4.30
N ALA A 269 -16.46 -19.00 3.22
CA ALA A 269 -17.29 -17.85 2.88
C ALA A 269 -18.75 -18.24 2.62
N SER A 270 -18.96 -19.37 1.91
CA SER A 270 -20.30 -19.89 1.65
C SER A 270 -21.00 -20.37 2.91
N GLU A 271 -20.30 -21.06 3.81
CA GLU A 271 -20.83 -21.51 5.12
C GLU A 271 -21.25 -20.35 6.00
N LEU A 272 -20.50 -19.24 5.96
CA LEU A 272 -20.79 -18.02 6.69
C LEU A 272 -21.81 -17.10 5.99
N GLY A 273 -22.25 -17.46 4.78
CA GLY A 273 -23.19 -16.65 4.00
C GLY A 273 -22.63 -15.31 3.54
N LEU A 274 -21.30 -15.22 3.33
CA LEU A 274 -20.62 -14.00 2.96
C LEU A 274 -20.48 -13.85 1.43
N ASP A 275 -20.67 -12.63 0.95
CA ASP A 275 -20.40 -12.27 -0.43
C ASP A 275 -18.89 -12.25 -0.71
N VAL A 276 -18.49 -12.84 -1.82
CA VAL A 276 -17.10 -12.80 -2.28
C VAL A 276 -16.87 -11.52 -3.07
N LEU A 277 -15.91 -10.70 -2.61
CA LEU A 277 -15.49 -9.48 -3.31
C LEU A 277 -14.50 -9.80 -4.44
N ALA A 278 -13.57 -10.72 -4.20
CA ALA A 278 -12.58 -11.14 -5.19
C ALA A 278 -11.99 -12.51 -4.84
N THR A 279 -11.54 -13.23 -5.87
CA THR A 279 -10.74 -14.45 -5.75
C THR A 279 -9.29 -14.13 -6.02
N ILE A 280 -8.36 -14.57 -5.16
CA ILE A 280 -6.93 -14.45 -5.42
C ILE A 280 -6.53 -15.54 -6.41
N LYS A 281 -6.07 -15.16 -7.60
CA LYS A 281 -5.66 -16.09 -8.65
C LYS A 281 -4.19 -16.49 -8.50
N GLY A 282 -3.37 -15.60 -7.97
CA GLY A 282 -1.97 -15.86 -7.70
C GLY A 282 -1.23 -14.62 -7.23
N HIS A 283 -0.03 -14.85 -6.73
CA HIS A 283 0.88 -13.78 -6.33
C HIS A 283 2.31 -14.16 -6.61
N THR A 284 3.19 -13.18 -6.73
CA THR A 284 4.62 -13.36 -7.02
C THR A 284 5.47 -12.33 -6.29
N THR A 285 6.74 -12.66 -6.14
CA THR A 285 7.81 -11.75 -5.74
C THR A 285 8.90 -11.77 -6.81
N HIS A 286 9.47 -10.61 -7.09
CA HIS A 286 10.65 -10.46 -7.91
C HIS A 286 11.73 -9.73 -7.12
N ALA A 287 13.00 -10.10 -7.32
CA ALA A 287 14.15 -9.43 -6.74
C ALA A 287 15.22 -9.24 -7.81
N GLN A 288 15.94 -8.13 -7.74
CA GLN A 288 16.99 -7.73 -8.65
C GLN A 288 17.98 -6.80 -7.94
N GLU A 289 18.86 -6.15 -8.67
CA GLU A 289 19.82 -5.19 -8.12
C GLU A 289 19.11 -4.08 -7.31
N PRO A 290 19.52 -3.81 -6.05
CA PRO A 290 18.87 -2.82 -5.19
C PRO A 290 18.70 -1.44 -5.84
N SER A 291 19.69 -0.97 -6.56
CA SER A 291 19.66 0.32 -7.28
C SER A 291 18.58 0.38 -8.37
N MET A 292 18.11 -0.76 -8.86
CA MET A 292 17.12 -0.89 -9.94
C MET A 292 15.71 -1.20 -9.43
N PHE A 293 15.42 -0.97 -8.15
CA PHE A 293 14.13 -1.28 -7.55
C PHE A 293 12.92 -0.71 -8.31
N THR A 294 13.09 0.41 -8.99
CA THR A 294 12.04 1.11 -9.74
C THR A 294 11.49 0.32 -10.92
N THR A 295 12.27 -0.59 -11.51
CA THR A 295 11.85 -1.46 -12.62
C THR A 295 11.39 -2.84 -12.16
N ALA A 296 11.57 -3.19 -10.89
CA ALA A 296 11.22 -4.51 -10.35
C ALA A 296 9.73 -4.92 -10.54
N PRO A 297 8.74 -4.00 -10.54
CA PRO A 297 7.35 -4.36 -10.83
C PRO A 297 7.15 -5.06 -12.17
N VAL A 298 7.93 -4.71 -13.20
CA VAL A 298 7.88 -5.36 -14.53
C VAL A 298 8.16 -6.86 -14.40
N GLY A 299 9.25 -7.21 -13.69
CA GLY A 299 9.61 -8.60 -13.45
C GLY A 299 8.58 -9.36 -12.61
N ALA A 300 8.02 -8.71 -11.58
CA ALA A 300 6.99 -9.31 -10.73
C ALA A 300 5.69 -9.57 -11.51
N MET A 301 5.22 -8.62 -12.32
CA MET A 301 4.01 -8.76 -13.12
C MET A 301 4.18 -9.79 -14.25
N ASN A 302 5.32 -9.83 -14.94
CA ASN A 302 5.59 -10.87 -15.96
C ASN A 302 5.51 -12.27 -15.35
N LYS A 303 6.18 -12.51 -14.21
CA LYS A 303 6.10 -13.79 -13.48
C LYS A 303 4.67 -14.12 -13.04
N LEU A 304 3.90 -13.09 -12.64
CA LEU A 304 2.52 -13.27 -12.22
C LEU A 304 1.62 -13.68 -13.38
N LEU A 305 1.68 -12.96 -14.49
CA LEU A 305 0.86 -13.24 -15.69
C LEU A 305 1.14 -14.64 -16.21
N GLU A 306 2.40 -15.06 -16.27
CA GLU A 306 2.79 -16.43 -16.60
C GLU A 306 2.19 -17.43 -15.61
N LYS A 307 2.33 -17.20 -14.30
CA LYS A 307 1.82 -18.09 -13.24
C LYS A 307 0.33 -18.30 -13.31
N VAL A 308 -0.44 -17.24 -13.58
CA VAL A 308 -1.92 -17.32 -13.66
C VAL A 308 -2.44 -17.62 -15.06
N ASN A 309 -1.53 -17.77 -16.03
CA ASN A 309 -1.84 -18.00 -17.45
C ASN A 309 -2.80 -16.95 -18.03
N TRP A 310 -2.51 -15.67 -17.72
CA TRP A 310 -3.21 -14.53 -18.31
C TRP A 310 -2.28 -13.78 -19.26
N SER A 311 -2.82 -13.35 -20.39
CA SER A 311 -2.16 -12.29 -21.17
C SER A 311 -2.41 -10.92 -20.53
N LYS A 312 -1.55 -9.95 -20.81
CA LYS A 312 -1.74 -8.56 -20.34
C LYS A 312 -3.07 -7.96 -20.84
N ASP A 313 -3.54 -8.37 -22.00
CA ASP A 313 -4.76 -7.82 -22.63
C ASP A 313 -6.04 -8.35 -21.96
N GLU A 314 -5.95 -9.52 -21.29
CA GLU A 314 -7.04 -10.11 -20.51
C GLU A 314 -7.19 -9.47 -19.12
N VAL A 315 -6.25 -8.64 -18.70
CA VAL A 315 -6.36 -7.86 -17.46
C VAL A 315 -7.13 -6.58 -17.75
N ASP A 316 -8.19 -6.37 -16.99
CA ASP A 316 -9.06 -5.21 -17.15
C ASP A 316 -8.48 -3.96 -16.50
N LEU A 317 -7.93 -4.07 -15.28
CA LEU A 317 -7.33 -2.96 -14.55
C LEU A 317 -6.02 -3.35 -13.88
N TYR A 318 -5.13 -2.35 -13.80
CA TYR A 318 -3.86 -2.41 -13.09
C TYR A 318 -3.80 -1.34 -12.00
N GLU A 319 -3.39 -1.71 -10.80
CA GLU A 319 -2.99 -0.80 -9.72
C GLU A 319 -1.49 -0.95 -9.50
N ILE A 320 -0.70 -0.02 -9.99
CA ILE A 320 0.76 0.00 -9.90
C ILE A 320 1.17 1.17 -9.03
N ASN A 321 1.84 0.91 -7.92
CA ASN A 321 2.19 1.95 -6.96
C ASN A 321 3.11 3.00 -7.57
N GLU A 322 2.70 4.26 -7.48
CA GLU A 322 3.45 5.41 -7.95
C GLU A 322 4.42 5.91 -6.86
N ALA A 323 5.34 5.04 -6.38
CA ALA A 323 6.38 5.50 -5.46
C ALA A 323 7.12 6.73 -6.04
N PHE A 324 7.31 6.70 -7.34
CA PHE A 324 7.66 7.81 -8.24
C PHE A 324 6.83 7.62 -9.51
N ALA A 325 6.45 8.70 -10.19
CA ALA A 325 5.70 8.65 -11.45
C ALA A 325 6.38 7.72 -12.46
N MET A 326 7.70 7.79 -12.55
CA MET A 326 8.49 6.99 -13.49
C MET A 326 8.39 5.47 -13.26
N VAL A 327 8.10 4.99 -12.04
CA VAL A 327 7.93 3.56 -11.76
C VAL A 327 6.75 2.99 -12.56
N THR A 328 5.61 3.66 -12.47
CA THR A 328 4.40 3.24 -13.20
C THR A 328 4.55 3.50 -14.70
N MET A 329 5.17 4.62 -15.10
CA MET A 329 5.46 4.92 -16.52
C MET A 329 6.33 3.84 -17.17
N LEU A 330 7.38 3.38 -16.48
CA LEU A 330 8.23 2.30 -16.97
C LEU A 330 7.48 0.98 -17.06
N ALA A 331 6.67 0.64 -16.06
CA ALA A 331 5.85 -0.56 -16.10
C ALA A 331 4.86 -0.54 -17.28
N ILE A 332 4.23 0.60 -17.56
CA ILE A 332 3.35 0.80 -18.71
C ILE A 332 4.13 0.59 -20.02
N SER A 333 5.29 1.23 -20.17
CA SER A 333 6.09 1.15 -21.38
C SER A 333 6.64 -0.23 -21.64
N GLU A 334 7.29 -0.85 -20.64
CA GLU A 334 7.98 -2.13 -20.78
C GLU A 334 7.00 -3.30 -21.01
N LEU A 335 5.82 -3.25 -20.41
CA LEU A 335 4.78 -4.25 -20.60
C LEU A 335 3.81 -3.90 -21.73
N GLY A 336 3.89 -2.70 -22.29
CA GLY A 336 2.97 -2.20 -23.32
C GLY A 336 1.53 -2.19 -22.83
N LEU A 337 1.28 -1.63 -21.63
CA LEU A 337 -0.06 -1.55 -21.05
C LEU A 337 -0.83 -0.36 -21.63
N ASP A 338 -2.15 -0.51 -21.69
CA ASP A 338 -3.04 0.61 -21.98
C ASP A 338 -3.11 1.53 -20.73
N THR A 339 -2.71 2.79 -20.90
CA THR A 339 -2.72 3.80 -19.83
C THR A 339 -4.11 4.04 -19.26
N ALA A 340 -5.18 3.82 -20.04
CA ALA A 340 -6.55 3.94 -19.59
C ALA A 340 -6.96 2.87 -18.57
N LYS A 341 -6.22 1.76 -18.48
CA LYS A 341 -6.43 0.65 -17.55
C LYS A 341 -5.60 0.78 -16.26
N VAL A 342 -4.68 1.74 -16.17
CA VAL A 342 -3.73 1.86 -15.06
C VAL A 342 -4.12 2.99 -14.12
N ASN A 343 -4.19 2.66 -12.81
CA ASN A 343 -4.48 3.62 -11.73
C ASN A 343 -5.66 4.53 -12.08
N VAL A 344 -6.79 3.89 -12.39
CA VAL A 344 -7.97 4.58 -12.93
C VAL A 344 -8.63 5.57 -11.98
N ASN A 345 -8.32 5.46 -10.68
CA ASN A 345 -8.77 6.37 -9.63
C ASN A 345 -7.60 7.24 -9.08
N GLY A 346 -6.51 7.37 -9.83
CA GLY A 346 -5.28 8.00 -9.37
C GLY A 346 -4.42 7.05 -8.53
N GLY A 347 -3.17 7.41 -8.28
CA GLY A 347 -2.21 6.61 -7.54
C GLY A 347 -1.46 7.41 -6.48
N ALA A 348 -0.32 6.89 -6.04
CA ALA A 348 0.39 7.40 -4.86
C ALA A 348 1.01 8.79 -5.04
N CYS A 349 1.26 9.26 -6.26
CA CYS A 349 1.67 10.65 -6.50
C CYS A 349 0.58 11.63 -6.05
N ALA A 350 -0.70 11.23 -6.13
CA ALA A 350 -1.83 12.02 -5.69
C ALA A 350 -2.30 11.66 -4.28
N LEU A 351 -2.46 10.36 -3.99
CA LEU A 351 -3.07 9.84 -2.75
C LEU A 351 -2.08 9.70 -1.60
N GLY A 352 -0.78 9.52 -1.91
CA GLY A 352 0.26 9.27 -0.91
C GLY A 352 0.67 7.80 -0.78
N HIS A 353 1.78 7.59 -0.05
CA HIS A 353 2.42 6.28 0.08
C HIS A 353 2.81 5.97 1.53
N PRO A 354 1.85 5.67 2.43
CA PRO A 354 2.18 5.13 3.74
C PRO A 354 2.78 3.74 3.53
N ILE A 355 4.11 3.62 3.68
CA ILE A 355 4.92 2.52 3.10
C ILE A 355 4.43 1.14 3.51
N GLY A 356 4.16 0.88 4.78
CA GLY A 356 3.66 -0.42 5.26
C GLY A 356 2.22 -0.74 4.85
N CYS A 357 1.42 0.28 4.53
CA CYS A 357 0.01 0.15 4.13
C CYS A 357 -0.18 -0.09 2.63
N SER A 358 0.65 0.53 1.81
CA SER A 358 0.36 0.75 0.37
C SER A 358 0.02 -0.52 -0.40
N GLY A 359 0.72 -1.63 -0.14
CA GLY A 359 0.43 -2.89 -0.84
C GLY A 359 -0.98 -3.42 -0.61
N ALA A 360 -1.54 -3.24 0.59
CA ALA A 360 -2.92 -3.58 0.90
C ALA A 360 -3.90 -2.54 0.31
N ARG A 361 -3.55 -1.24 0.37
CA ARG A 361 -4.35 -0.16 -0.21
C ARG A 361 -4.58 -0.38 -1.71
N LEU A 362 -3.54 -0.78 -2.46
CA LEU A 362 -3.68 -1.09 -3.89
C LEU A 362 -4.74 -2.15 -4.15
N LEU A 363 -4.74 -3.24 -3.35
CA LEU A 363 -5.72 -4.32 -3.50
C LEU A 363 -7.14 -3.85 -3.16
N VAL A 364 -7.31 -3.07 -2.09
CA VAL A 364 -8.61 -2.48 -1.72
C VAL A 364 -9.15 -1.64 -2.88
N THR A 365 -8.38 -0.68 -3.36
CA THR A 365 -8.79 0.22 -4.45
C THR A 365 -9.07 -0.55 -5.75
N LEU A 366 -8.24 -1.55 -6.10
CA LEU A 366 -8.42 -2.37 -7.30
C LEU A 366 -9.76 -3.14 -7.27
N ILE A 367 -10.10 -3.74 -6.13
CA ILE A 367 -11.37 -4.48 -5.95
C ILE A 367 -12.56 -3.55 -6.24
N TYR A 368 -12.60 -2.40 -5.59
CA TYR A 368 -13.73 -1.47 -5.76
C TYR A 368 -13.73 -0.81 -7.15
N ALA A 369 -12.58 -0.55 -7.74
CA ALA A 369 -12.47 -0.02 -9.10
C ALA A 369 -13.01 -1.01 -10.15
N LEU A 370 -12.71 -2.31 -10.01
CA LEU A 370 -13.27 -3.37 -10.86
C LEU A 370 -14.78 -3.48 -10.67
N LYS A 371 -15.23 -3.57 -9.42
CA LYS A 371 -16.66 -3.71 -9.09
C LYS A 371 -17.49 -2.55 -9.65
N ALA A 372 -17.05 -1.31 -9.42
CA ALA A 372 -17.77 -0.12 -9.88
C ALA A 372 -17.89 -0.02 -11.41
N ARG A 373 -16.99 -0.68 -12.15
CA ARG A 373 -16.96 -0.67 -13.62
C ARG A 373 -17.50 -1.94 -14.25
N GLY A 374 -17.94 -2.93 -13.45
CA GLY A 374 -18.40 -4.23 -13.94
C GLY A 374 -17.31 -5.03 -14.65
N LEU A 375 -16.05 -4.80 -14.27
CA LEU A 375 -14.87 -5.46 -14.80
C LEU A 375 -14.47 -6.64 -13.90
N LYS A 376 -13.60 -7.54 -14.37
CA LYS A 376 -13.37 -8.83 -13.69
C LYS A 376 -11.93 -9.04 -13.21
N ARG A 377 -10.93 -8.81 -14.04
CA ARG A 377 -9.54 -9.20 -13.79
C ARG A 377 -8.69 -8.02 -13.45
N GLY A 378 -7.99 -8.08 -12.32
CA GLY A 378 -7.11 -7.03 -11.87
C GLY A 378 -5.74 -7.54 -11.45
N VAL A 379 -4.74 -6.70 -11.65
CA VAL A 379 -3.37 -6.93 -11.19
C VAL A 379 -2.91 -5.73 -10.38
N ALA A 380 -2.43 -5.98 -9.15
CA ALA A 380 -1.76 -4.98 -8.33
C ALA A 380 -0.27 -5.30 -8.21
N SER A 381 0.58 -4.26 -8.26
CA SER A 381 2.03 -4.41 -8.09
C SER A 381 2.66 -3.18 -7.46
N LEU A 382 3.76 -3.37 -6.74
CA LEU A 382 4.55 -2.26 -6.21
C LEU A 382 6.03 -2.61 -6.13
N CYS A 383 6.87 -1.59 -6.36
CA CYS A 383 8.31 -1.65 -6.12
C CYS A 383 8.61 -1.59 -4.61
N ILE A 384 9.74 -2.13 -4.23
CA ILE A 384 10.17 -2.27 -2.85
C ILE A 384 11.64 -1.87 -2.75
N GLY A 385 11.99 -1.02 -1.79
CA GLY A 385 13.40 -0.72 -1.47
C GLY A 385 14.19 -2.00 -1.22
N GLY A 386 15.45 -2.02 -1.67
CA GLY A 386 16.27 -3.22 -1.69
C GLY A 386 16.19 -4.05 -2.98
N GLY A 387 15.54 -3.53 -4.04
CA GLY A 387 15.53 -4.15 -5.37
C GLY A 387 14.43 -5.17 -5.58
N GLU A 388 13.33 -5.10 -4.85
CA GLU A 388 12.26 -6.07 -4.96
C GLU A 388 10.95 -5.49 -5.50
N ALA A 389 10.01 -6.37 -5.82
CA ALA A 389 8.60 -6.07 -6.08
C ALA A 389 7.71 -7.25 -5.70
N THR A 390 6.46 -6.96 -5.38
CA THR A 390 5.39 -7.96 -5.29
C THR A 390 4.31 -7.66 -6.31
N ALA A 391 3.62 -8.70 -6.76
CA ALA A 391 2.44 -8.58 -7.61
C ALA A 391 1.38 -9.61 -7.22
N MET A 392 0.10 -9.24 -7.35
CA MET A 392 -1.05 -10.10 -7.07
C MET A 392 -2.13 -9.95 -8.14
N ALA A 393 -2.68 -11.08 -8.57
CA ALA A 393 -3.81 -11.16 -9.51
C ALA A 393 -5.08 -11.52 -8.77
N ILE A 394 -6.14 -10.78 -9.03
CA ILE A 394 -7.48 -11.01 -8.47
C ILE A 394 -8.52 -11.10 -9.58
N GLU A 395 -9.61 -11.82 -9.31
CA GLU A 395 -10.77 -11.95 -10.22
C GLU A 395 -12.05 -11.78 -9.41
N ILE A 396 -12.97 -10.90 -9.88
CA ILE A 396 -14.28 -10.63 -9.28
C ILE A 396 -15.35 -11.56 -9.81
#